data_261815033513679904ec27e5ac6b0fbf
#
_entry.id   261815033513679904ec27e5ac6b0fbf
#
_cell.length_a   1.000
_cell.length_b   1.000
_cell.length_c   1.000
_cell.angle_alpha   90.00
_cell.angle_beta   90.00
_cell.angle_gamma   90.00
#
_symmetry.space_group_name_H-M   'P 1'
#
loop_
_entity.id
_entity.type
_entity.pdbx_description
1 polymer ?
#
loop_
_entity_poly.entity_id
_entity_poly.type
_entity_poly.pdbx_seq_one_letter_code
_entity_poly.pdbx_strand_id
1 'polypeptide(L)'
;MKHLVTIFAALLCLACNNHEEQLPQTAVPDDSTPLFIEVTEITATSACVTITPKDSQLLYYFDTLRADYFKVYNEVYGFQCFIDGTLNTLMNTHSLSKEEILETFLFSGTTNRQFTTLTPQSDYYAIAMGIDPSGTITTTVIPLPFSTTE
;
A
#
# COMPACT_ATOMS: atom_id res chain seq x y z
N MET A 1 15.24 -11.30 -68.63
CA MET A 1 15.87 -10.95 -67.36
C MET A 1 14.88 -10.09 -66.58
N LYS A 2 14.04 -10.66 -65.78
CA LYS A 2 13.19 -9.96 -64.79
C LYS A 2 13.04 -10.88 -63.60
N HIS A 3 13.67 -10.51 -62.49
CA HIS A 3 13.59 -11.23 -61.23
C HIS A 3 12.25 -10.95 -60.57
N LEU A 4 11.47 -12.00 -60.40
CA LEU A 4 10.21 -11.97 -59.63
C LEU A 4 10.56 -12.23 -58.16
N VAL A 5 10.49 -11.20 -57.34
CA VAL A 5 10.65 -11.32 -55.86
C VAL A 5 9.31 -11.65 -55.28
N THR A 6 9.14 -12.91 -54.82
CA THR A 6 7.97 -13.36 -54.10
C THR A 6 8.11 -12.91 -52.66
N ILE A 7 7.28 -11.95 -52.22
CA ILE A 7 7.19 -11.53 -50.85
C ILE A 7 6.27 -12.50 -50.10
N PHE A 8 6.86 -13.32 -49.23
CA PHE A 8 6.12 -14.16 -48.30
C PHE A 8 5.66 -13.30 -47.12
N ALA A 9 4.38 -12.94 -47.10
CA ALA A 9 3.79 -12.28 -45.95
C ALA A 9 3.53 -13.34 -44.85
N ALA A 10 4.45 -13.44 -43.91
CA ALA A 10 4.22 -14.19 -42.67
C ALA A 10 3.26 -13.40 -41.80
N LEU A 11 2.01 -13.90 -41.73
CA LEU A 11 0.99 -13.40 -40.80
C LEU A 11 1.36 -13.88 -39.40
N LEU A 12 2.12 -13.07 -38.63
CA LEU A 12 2.29 -13.27 -37.20
C LEU A 12 0.97 -12.88 -36.51
N CYS A 13 0.19 -13.87 -36.10
CA CYS A 13 -0.82 -13.68 -35.09
C CYS A 13 -0.11 -13.40 -33.75
N LEU A 14 0.09 -12.12 -33.45
CA LEU A 14 0.38 -11.66 -32.10
C LEU A 14 -0.89 -11.90 -31.29
N ALA A 15 -0.89 -12.99 -30.51
CA ALA A 15 -1.78 -13.11 -29.37
C ALA A 15 -1.42 -11.99 -28.40
N CYS A 16 -2.20 -10.91 -28.43
CA CYS A 16 -2.16 -9.89 -27.39
C CYS A 16 -2.63 -10.55 -26.09
N ASN A 17 -1.71 -11.06 -25.30
CA ASN A 17 -1.91 -11.20 -23.88
C ASN A 17 -1.96 -9.76 -23.35
N ASN A 18 -3.16 -9.21 -23.18
CA ASN A 18 -3.40 -8.00 -22.40
C ASN A 18 -3.21 -8.34 -20.92
N HIS A 19 -1.97 -8.56 -20.52
CA HIS A 19 -1.57 -8.21 -19.18
C HIS A 19 -1.43 -6.68 -19.22
N GLU A 20 -2.47 -5.97 -18.83
CA GLU A 20 -2.31 -4.58 -18.40
C GLU A 20 -1.39 -4.63 -17.19
N GLU A 21 -0.11 -4.37 -17.44
CA GLU A 21 0.88 -4.15 -16.40
C GLU A 21 0.46 -2.86 -15.71
N GLN A 22 -0.24 -3.01 -14.57
CA GLN A 22 -0.72 -1.87 -13.80
C GLN A 22 0.50 -1.09 -13.32
N LEU A 23 0.63 0.15 -13.81
CA LEU A 23 1.74 1.03 -13.44
C LEU A 23 1.81 1.20 -11.93
N PRO A 24 3.02 1.28 -11.34
CA PRO A 24 3.18 1.56 -9.93
C PRO A 24 2.37 2.79 -9.52
N GLN A 25 1.56 2.67 -8.48
CA GLN A 25 0.84 3.80 -7.92
C GLN A 25 1.71 4.45 -6.86
N THR A 26 2.03 5.72 -7.07
CA THR A 26 2.90 6.49 -6.18
C THR A 26 2.19 7.77 -5.77
N ALA A 27 2.13 8.04 -4.47
CA ALA A 27 1.71 9.35 -4.00
C ALA A 27 2.72 10.41 -4.45
N VAL A 28 2.25 11.44 -5.16
CA VAL A 28 3.13 12.53 -5.63
C VAL A 28 3.75 13.22 -4.42
N PRO A 29 5.08 13.28 -4.32
CA PRO A 29 5.74 13.91 -3.18
C PRO A 29 5.45 15.42 -3.18
N ASP A 30 4.74 15.88 -2.17
CA ASP A 30 4.80 17.29 -1.77
C ASP A 30 5.99 17.45 -0.79
N ASP A 31 6.68 18.56 -0.87
CA ASP A 31 7.86 18.85 -0.01
C ASP A 31 7.51 18.83 1.48
N SER A 32 6.23 18.94 1.82
CA SER A 32 5.67 18.84 3.18
C SER A 32 5.36 17.39 3.62
N THR A 33 5.35 16.40 2.70
CA THR A 33 4.92 15.03 3.00
C THR A 33 6.03 14.25 3.72
N PRO A 34 5.82 13.77 4.97
CA PRO A 34 6.86 13.11 5.76
C PRO A 34 7.13 11.66 5.33
N LEU A 35 6.20 11.03 4.60
CA LEU A 35 6.25 9.63 4.19
C LEU A 35 5.84 9.50 2.72
N PHE A 36 6.57 8.69 1.95
CA PHE A 36 6.20 8.30 0.59
C PHE A 36 5.60 6.91 0.61
N ILE A 37 4.49 6.75 -0.13
CA ILE A 37 3.84 5.45 -0.35
C ILE A 37 3.96 5.09 -1.81
N GLU A 38 4.35 3.86 -2.09
CA GLU A 38 4.30 3.23 -3.40
C GLU A 38 3.56 1.90 -3.29
N VAL A 39 2.65 1.62 -4.22
CA VAL A 39 1.96 0.34 -4.32
C VAL A 39 2.29 -0.31 -5.64
N THR A 40 2.82 -1.52 -5.60
CA THR A 40 3.25 -2.30 -6.77
C THR A 40 2.73 -3.73 -6.68
N GLU A 41 2.95 -4.54 -7.72
CA GLU A 41 2.60 -5.96 -7.77
C GLU A 41 1.13 -6.23 -7.36
N ILE A 42 0.22 -5.38 -7.84
CA ILE A 42 -1.19 -5.50 -7.53
C ILE A 42 -1.78 -6.68 -8.30
N THR A 43 -2.41 -7.59 -7.56
CA THR A 43 -3.12 -8.76 -8.10
C THR A 43 -4.57 -8.77 -7.60
N ALA A 44 -5.29 -9.86 -7.87
CA ALA A 44 -6.64 -10.06 -7.32
C ALA A 44 -6.68 -10.09 -5.78
N THR A 45 -5.63 -10.61 -5.13
CA THR A 45 -5.62 -10.87 -3.68
C THR A 45 -4.40 -10.32 -2.96
N SER A 46 -3.51 -9.63 -3.66
CA SER A 46 -2.29 -9.11 -3.04
C SER A 46 -1.87 -7.76 -3.63
N ALA A 47 -1.07 -7.03 -2.87
CA ALA A 47 -0.35 -5.84 -3.30
C ALA A 47 0.92 -5.69 -2.47
N CYS A 48 1.96 -5.12 -3.05
CA CYS A 48 3.19 -4.78 -2.36
C CYS A 48 3.18 -3.28 -2.04
N VAL A 49 3.31 -2.92 -0.77
CA VAL A 49 3.35 -1.53 -0.30
C VAL A 49 4.75 -1.21 0.21
N THR A 50 5.36 -0.20 -0.37
CA THR A 50 6.65 0.33 0.06
C THR A 50 6.45 1.70 0.69
N ILE A 51 7.00 1.90 1.88
CA ILE A 51 7.03 3.18 2.58
C ILE A 51 8.46 3.67 2.66
N THR A 52 8.68 4.93 2.26
CA THR A 52 9.98 5.61 2.41
C THR A 52 9.76 6.88 3.21
N PRO A 53 10.23 6.95 4.47
CA PRO A 53 10.18 8.16 5.25
C PRO A 53 11.23 9.17 4.78
N LYS A 54 10.89 10.45 4.84
CA LYS A 54 11.81 11.55 4.54
C LYS A 54 12.90 11.65 5.60
N ASP A 55 12.55 11.43 6.86
CA ASP A 55 13.48 11.28 7.98
C ASP A 55 13.55 9.77 8.34
N SER A 56 14.73 9.18 8.21
CA SER A 56 14.96 7.76 8.52
C SER A 56 14.75 7.40 10.01
N GLN A 57 14.68 8.37 10.89
CA GLN A 57 14.40 8.19 12.32
C GLN A 57 12.90 8.29 12.64
N LEU A 58 12.08 8.73 11.70
CA LEU A 58 10.63 8.79 11.90
C LEU A 58 10.08 7.39 12.15
N LEU A 59 9.45 7.21 13.30
CA LEU A 59 8.67 6.00 13.57
C LEU A 59 7.31 6.15 12.90
N TYR A 60 6.84 5.11 12.23
CA TYR A 60 5.58 5.13 11.50
C TYR A 60 4.89 3.77 11.50
N TYR A 61 3.60 3.81 11.21
CA TYR A 61 2.77 2.66 10.93
C TYR A 61 2.19 2.77 9.51
N PHE A 62 1.98 1.64 8.86
CA PHE A 62 1.26 1.57 7.59
C PHE A 62 0.44 0.29 7.47
N ASP A 63 -0.64 0.39 6.69
CA ASP A 63 -1.56 -0.73 6.43
C ASP A 63 -2.32 -0.51 5.12
N THR A 64 -3.15 -1.49 4.75
CA THR A 64 -4.14 -1.36 3.67
C THR A 64 -5.54 -1.43 4.25
N LEU A 65 -6.39 -0.48 3.93
CA LEU A 65 -7.80 -0.44 4.32
C LEU A 65 -8.69 -0.46 3.08
N ARG A 66 -9.76 -1.25 3.11
CA ARG A 66 -10.83 -1.12 2.12
C ARG A 66 -11.39 0.29 2.12
N ALA A 67 -11.82 0.77 0.96
CA ALA A 67 -12.27 2.15 0.79
C ALA A 67 -13.44 2.52 1.71
N ASP A 68 -14.35 1.59 2.01
CA ASP A 68 -15.46 1.78 2.95
C ASP A 68 -14.97 2.00 4.39
N TYR A 69 -13.99 1.20 4.87
CA TYR A 69 -13.39 1.37 6.20
C TYR A 69 -12.55 2.66 6.26
N PHE A 70 -11.75 2.94 5.22
CA PHE A 70 -10.99 4.18 5.17
C PHE A 70 -11.90 5.39 5.35
N LYS A 71 -13.02 5.44 4.63
CA LYS A 71 -13.99 6.54 4.72
C LYS A 71 -14.54 6.71 6.14
N VAL A 72 -14.86 5.62 6.83
CA VAL A 72 -15.38 5.66 8.21
C VAL A 72 -14.36 6.27 9.17
N TYR A 73 -13.09 5.88 9.09
CA TYR A 73 -12.06 6.46 9.96
C TYR A 73 -11.68 7.88 9.56
N ASN A 74 -11.67 8.19 8.27
CA ASN A 74 -11.33 9.53 7.80
C ASN A 74 -12.41 10.58 8.13
N GLU A 75 -13.69 10.21 8.10
CA GLU A 75 -14.81 11.14 8.22
C GLU A 75 -15.49 11.12 9.60
N VAL A 76 -15.42 10.03 10.34
CA VAL A 76 -16.24 9.83 11.54
C VAL A 76 -15.41 9.64 12.81
N TYR A 77 -14.54 8.64 12.85
CA TYR A 77 -13.87 8.23 14.10
C TYR A 77 -12.46 8.80 14.27
N GLY A 78 -11.81 9.18 13.18
CA GLY A 78 -10.40 9.55 13.17
C GLY A 78 -9.44 8.35 13.22
N PHE A 79 -8.25 8.53 12.68
CA PHE A 79 -7.26 7.43 12.60
C PHE A 79 -6.61 7.09 13.93
N GLN A 80 -6.63 7.98 14.92
CA GLN A 80 -6.20 7.62 16.28
C GLN A 80 -7.08 6.48 16.85
N CYS A 81 -8.39 6.53 16.62
CA CYS A 81 -9.30 5.46 17.03
C CYS A 81 -8.98 4.13 16.33
N PHE A 82 -8.57 4.15 15.06
CA PHE A 82 -8.09 2.98 14.33
C PHE A 82 -6.83 2.39 14.98
N ILE A 83 -5.83 3.22 15.29
CA ILE A 83 -4.58 2.78 15.94
C ILE A 83 -4.87 2.20 17.33
N ASP A 84 -5.65 2.90 18.15
CA ASP A 84 -6.00 2.44 19.51
C ASP A 84 -6.76 1.10 19.47
N GLY A 85 -7.69 0.94 18.53
CA GLY A 85 -8.43 -0.31 18.33
C GLY A 85 -7.53 -1.47 17.90
N THR A 86 -6.58 -1.20 16.99
CA THR A 86 -5.60 -2.18 16.51
C THR A 86 -4.66 -2.60 17.64
N LEU A 87 -4.11 -1.65 18.40
CA LEU A 87 -3.25 -1.93 19.56
C LEU A 87 -3.98 -2.75 20.60
N ASN A 88 -5.22 -2.38 20.98
CA ASN A 88 -6.02 -3.13 21.94
C ASN A 88 -6.29 -4.58 21.47
N THR A 89 -6.56 -4.76 20.18
CA THR A 89 -6.76 -6.10 19.59
C THR A 89 -5.49 -6.94 19.69
N LEU A 90 -4.35 -6.38 19.34
CA LEU A 90 -3.06 -7.07 19.41
C LEU A 90 -2.66 -7.41 20.83
N MET A 91 -2.82 -6.47 21.78
CA MET A 91 -2.57 -6.70 23.21
C MET A 91 -3.39 -7.88 23.74
N ASN A 92 -4.68 -7.91 23.43
CA ASN A 92 -5.58 -8.98 23.87
C ASN A 92 -5.27 -10.33 23.22
N THR A 93 -4.90 -10.32 21.93
CA THR A 93 -4.61 -11.55 21.16
C THR A 93 -3.28 -12.19 21.57
N HIS A 94 -2.28 -11.37 21.85
CA HIS A 94 -0.92 -11.84 22.11
C HIS A 94 -0.54 -11.81 23.60
N SER A 95 -1.38 -11.23 24.46
CA SER A 95 -1.10 -11.05 25.89
C SER A 95 0.20 -10.28 26.16
N LEU A 96 0.51 -9.29 25.30
CA LEU A 96 1.66 -8.41 25.39
C LEU A 96 1.26 -7.04 25.92
N SER A 97 2.22 -6.31 26.50
CA SER A 97 2.03 -4.92 26.88
C SER A 97 1.95 -4.01 25.66
N LYS A 98 1.48 -2.79 25.85
CA LYS A 98 1.44 -1.78 24.76
C LYS A 98 2.83 -1.49 24.22
N GLU A 99 3.82 -1.38 25.07
CA GLU A 99 5.22 -1.11 24.72
C GLU A 99 5.78 -2.23 23.84
N GLU A 100 5.61 -3.49 24.22
CA GLU A 100 6.06 -4.65 23.44
C GLU A 100 5.38 -4.74 22.07
N ILE A 101 4.10 -4.39 21.98
CA ILE A 101 3.39 -4.33 20.70
C ILE A 101 3.96 -3.20 19.83
N LEU A 102 4.17 -2.00 20.39
CA LEU A 102 4.67 -0.86 19.62
C LEU A 102 6.10 -1.08 19.09
N GLU A 103 6.96 -1.78 19.83
CA GLU A 103 8.30 -2.15 19.36
C GLU A 103 8.29 -3.04 18.10
N THR A 104 7.26 -3.89 17.94
CA THR A 104 7.09 -4.77 16.77
C THR A 104 6.19 -4.19 15.68
N PHE A 105 5.37 -3.22 16.03
CA PHE A 105 4.31 -2.66 15.18
C PHE A 105 4.77 -1.41 14.42
N LEU A 106 5.73 -0.67 14.98
CA LEU A 106 6.28 0.52 14.35
C LEU A 106 7.49 0.22 13.49
N PHE A 107 7.60 0.94 12.40
CA PHE A 107 8.69 0.84 11.45
C PHE A 107 9.52 2.12 11.44
N SER A 108 10.77 2.01 10.98
CA SER A 108 11.65 3.14 10.67
C SER A 108 12.46 2.84 9.42
N GLY A 109 12.95 3.86 8.73
CA GLY A 109 13.63 3.68 7.44
C GLY A 109 12.69 3.16 6.35
N THR A 110 13.21 2.80 5.19
CA THR A 110 12.40 2.25 4.09
C THR A 110 11.96 0.83 4.40
N THR A 111 10.66 0.57 4.29
CA THR A 111 10.05 -0.74 4.56
C THR A 111 9.16 -1.15 3.39
N ASN A 112 9.23 -2.43 3.05
CA ASN A 112 8.40 -3.07 2.04
C ASN A 112 7.60 -4.21 2.70
N ARG A 113 6.30 -4.29 2.41
CA ARG A 113 5.42 -5.36 2.92
C ARG A 113 4.44 -5.81 1.85
N GLN A 114 4.32 -7.12 1.69
CA GLN A 114 3.29 -7.71 0.86
C GLN A 114 2.03 -8.01 1.68
N PHE A 115 0.89 -7.51 1.20
CA PHE A 115 -0.44 -7.81 1.71
C PHE A 115 -1.06 -8.88 0.83
N THR A 116 -1.51 -10.00 1.40
CA THR A 116 -1.89 -11.21 0.64
C THR A 116 -3.33 -11.67 0.84
N THR A 117 -4.13 -10.93 1.59
CA THR A 117 -5.53 -11.30 1.91
C THR A 117 -6.53 -10.25 1.44
N LEU A 118 -6.21 -9.59 0.34
CA LEU A 118 -7.09 -8.60 -0.27
C LEU A 118 -8.25 -9.30 -0.98
N THR A 119 -9.37 -8.60 -1.11
CA THR A 119 -10.54 -9.06 -1.86
C THR A 119 -10.37 -8.68 -3.34
N PRO A 120 -10.64 -9.59 -4.31
CA PRO A 120 -10.61 -9.24 -5.72
C PRO A 120 -11.59 -8.11 -6.07
N GLN A 121 -11.27 -7.36 -7.13
CA GLN A 121 -12.13 -6.29 -7.68
C GLN A 121 -12.62 -5.31 -6.62
N SER A 122 -11.74 -4.92 -5.70
CA SER A 122 -12.09 -4.07 -4.56
C SER A 122 -11.15 -2.88 -4.44
N ASP A 123 -11.71 -1.76 -4.03
CA ASP A 123 -10.96 -0.53 -3.82
C ASP A 123 -10.38 -0.49 -2.41
N TYR A 124 -9.12 -0.09 -2.33
CA TYR A 124 -8.33 0.03 -1.12
C TYR A 124 -7.60 1.36 -1.05
N TYR A 125 -7.17 1.69 0.15
CA TYR A 125 -6.16 2.71 0.42
C TYR A 125 -4.97 2.07 1.13
N ALA A 126 -3.78 2.27 0.59
CA ALA A 126 -2.56 2.15 1.38
C ALA A 126 -2.46 3.41 2.23
N ILE A 127 -2.29 3.27 3.53
CA ILE A 127 -2.20 4.39 4.47
C ILE A 127 -0.89 4.33 5.23
N ALA A 128 -0.29 5.49 5.48
CA ALA A 128 0.87 5.62 6.35
C ALA A 128 0.76 6.86 7.23
N MET A 129 1.29 6.77 8.44
CA MET A 129 1.29 7.86 9.42
C MET A 129 2.45 7.72 10.40
N GLY A 130 3.06 8.85 10.78
CA GLY A 130 4.03 8.87 11.87
C GLY A 130 3.34 8.59 13.20
N ILE A 131 3.97 7.78 14.04
CA ILE A 131 3.47 7.43 15.38
C ILE A 131 4.63 7.47 16.36
N ASP A 132 4.42 8.08 17.53
CA ASP A 132 5.40 8.11 18.60
C ASP A 132 5.40 6.81 19.43
N PRO A 133 6.41 6.59 20.30
CA PRO A 133 6.47 5.40 21.16
C PRO A 133 5.31 5.26 22.17
N SER A 134 4.45 6.27 22.31
CA SER A 134 3.23 6.20 23.13
C SER A 134 2.03 5.67 22.33
N GLY A 135 2.15 5.51 21.00
CA GLY A 135 1.08 5.13 20.10
C GLY A 135 0.23 6.31 19.61
N THR A 136 0.74 7.55 19.76
CA THR A 136 0.04 8.75 19.30
C THR A 136 0.48 9.11 17.88
N ILE A 137 -0.49 9.43 17.00
CA ILE A 137 -0.21 9.88 15.64
C ILE A 137 0.46 11.26 15.68
N THR A 138 1.61 11.40 15.01
CA THR A 138 2.44 12.60 15.01
C THR A 138 2.46 13.36 13.68
N THR A 139 1.95 12.73 12.61
CA THR A 139 1.85 13.36 11.27
C THR A 139 0.41 13.27 10.74
N THR A 140 0.15 13.95 9.64
CA THR A 140 -1.06 13.68 8.86
C THR A 140 -1.02 12.24 8.33
N VAL A 141 -2.19 11.62 8.22
CA VAL A 141 -2.33 10.32 7.54
C VAL A 141 -2.23 10.54 6.03
N ILE A 142 -1.39 9.76 5.39
CA ILE A 142 -1.17 9.82 3.94
C ILE A 142 -1.88 8.63 3.30
N PRO A 143 -2.93 8.84 2.52
CA PRO A 143 -3.61 7.80 1.78
C PRO A 143 -3.11 7.72 0.33
N LEU A 144 -2.97 6.50 -0.20
CA LEU A 144 -2.79 6.23 -1.61
C LEU A 144 -3.86 5.22 -2.07
N PRO A 145 -4.83 5.62 -2.91
CA PRO A 145 -5.85 4.69 -3.41
C PRO A 145 -5.25 3.70 -4.41
N PHE A 146 -5.75 2.47 -4.39
CA PHE A 146 -5.48 1.44 -5.40
C PHE A 146 -6.65 0.46 -5.49
N SER A 147 -6.72 -0.31 -6.58
CA SER A 147 -7.76 -1.34 -6.78
C SER A 147 -7.12 -2.67 -7.09
N THR A 148 -7.63 -3.75 -6.49
CA THR A 148 -7.22 -5.11 -6.84
C THR A 148 -7.80 -5.53 -8.20
N THR A 149 -7.09 -6.42 -8.89
CA THR A 149 -7.52 -6.95 -10.21
C THR A 149 -8.61 -8.02 -10.08
N GLU A 150 -9.01 -8.59 -11.22
CA GLU A 150 -9.89 -9.76 -11.29
C GLU A 150 -9.24 -11.04 -10.76
#